data_3a6590043a686e01c502155cded2d2ad
#
_entry.id   3a6590043a686e01c502155cded2d2ad
#
_cell.length_a   1.000
_cell.length_b   1.000
_cell.length_c   1.000
_cell.angle_alpha   90.00
_cell.angle_beta   90.00
_cell.angle_gamma   90.00
#
_symmetry.space_group_name_H-M   'P 1'
#
loop_
_entity.id
_entity.type
_entity.pdbx_description
1 polymer ?
#
loop_
_entity_poly.entity_id
_entity_poly.type
_entity_poly.pdbx_seq_one_letter_code
_entity_poly.pdbx_strand_id
1 'polypeptide(L)'
;MNVAARASAAMESLECWHAERPMVPLLRASLRELAARHRVIDLARLPRVAVRPFSADRALLWTSAAELLSGGELWVPFELVHLDFTLPLPPSSGALMPGSNGLASGNDPAEALTHALCELVERDANALWHAHDDASRDRTRLDLATVDDDACRALLQRLDEAGVRV
;
A
#
# COMPACT_ATOMS: atom_id res chain seq x y z
N MET A 1 18.53 9.48 20.64
CA MET A 1 17.60 8.99 19.60
C MET A 1 16.46 8.26 20.29
N ASN A 2 15.20 8.63 19.99
CA ASN A 2 14.02 8.07 20.65
C ASN A 2 13.89 6.56 20.37
N VAL A 3 13.57 5.75 21.39
CA VAL A 3 13.38 4.30 21.27
C VAL A 3 12.27 3.98 20.27
N ALA A 4 11.17 4.74 20.28
CA ALA A 4 10.06 4.58 19.35
C ALA A 4 10.51 4.76 17.88
N ALA A 5 11.31 5.77 17.56
CA ALA A 5 11.83 5.99 16.22
C ALA A 5 12.73 4.84 15.73
N ARG A 6 13.49 4.23 16.64
CA ARG A 6 14.31 3.05 16.31
C ARG A 6 13.46 1.81 16.05
N ALA A 7 12.44 1.61 16.87
CA ALA A 7 11.49 0.51 16.69
C ALA A 7 10.75 0.64 15.35
N SER A 8 10.25 1.84 15.04
CA SER A 8 9.57 2.13 13.77
C SER A 8 10.47 1.83 12.57
N ALA A 9 11.71 2.32 12.57
CA ALA A 9 12.65 2.07 11.49
C ALA A 9 13.01 0.57 11.33
N ALA A 10 13.12 -0.17 12.44
CA ALA A 10 13.37 -1.60 12.39
C ALA A 10 12.17 -2.37 11.82
N MET A 11 10.95 -2.00 12.21
CA MET A 11 9.73 -2.63 11.72
C MET A 11 9.53 -2.36 10.22
N GLU A 12 9.73 -1.14 9.75
CA GLU A 12 9.67 -0.79 8.33
C GLU A 12 10.70 -1.58 7.51
N SER A 13 11.92 -1.77 8.05
CA SER A 13 12.94 -2.60 7.40
C SER A 13 12.51 -4.06 7.29
N LEU A 14 11.83 -4.60 8.30
CA LEU A 14 11.28 -5.96 8.28
C LEU A 14 10.11 -6.09 7.30
N GLU A 15 9.24 -5.10 7.23
CA GLU A 15 8.14 -5.04 6.23
C GLU A 15 8.71 -5.14 4.81
N CYS A 16 9.65 -4.28 4.47
CA CYS A 16 10.28 -4.27 3.15
C CYS A 16 10.96 -5.61 2.86
N TRP A 17 11.72 -6.16 3.81
CA TRP A 17 12.41 -7.43 3.63
C TRP A 17 11.46 -8.59 3.34
N HIS A 18 10.32 -8.66 4.06
CA HIS A 18 9.29 -9.68 3.83
C HIS A 18 8.53 -9.46 2.52
N ALA A 19 8.25 -8.22 2.16
CA ALA A 19 7.58 -7.89 0.91
C ALA A 19 8.45 -8.18 -0.33
N GLU A 20 9.76 -8.03 -0.22
CA GLU A 20 10.69 -8.43 -1.29
C GLU A 20 10.80 -9.96 -1.44
N ARG A 21 10.52 -10.72 -0.39
CA ARG A 21 10.71 -12.19 -0.35
C ARG A 21 9.52 -12.93 0.26
N PRO A 22 8.28 -12.71 -0.25
CA PRO A 22 7.13 -13.37 0.31
C PRO A 22 7.19 -14.89 0.08
N MET A 23 7.19 -15.65 1.16
CA MET A 23 7.22 -17.12 1.18
C MET A 23 5.78 -17.66 1.18
N VAL A 24 5.08 -17.51 0.06
CA VAL A 24 3.68 -17.94 -0.10
C VAL A 24 3.52 -18.97 -1.21
N PRO A 25 2.54 -19.89 -1.13
CA PRO A 25 2.25 -20.82 -2.21
C PRO A 25 1.84 -20.07 -3.48
N LEU A 26 2.43 -20.47 -4.60
CA LEU A 26 2.16 -19.87 -5.91
C LEU A 26 1.52 -20.86 -6.86
N LEU A 27 0.52 -20.39 -7.60
CA LEU A 27 -0.12 -21.11 -8.70
C LEU A 27 0.09 -20.36 -10.01
N ARG A 28 0.54 -21.04 -11.05
CA ARG A 28 0.66 -20.46 -12.40
C ARG A 28 -0.56 -20.85 -13.23
N ALA A 29 -1.38 -19.87 -13.58
CA ALA A 29 -2.58 -20.06 -14.38
C ALA A 29 -2.94 -18.76 -15.14
N SER A 30 -3.76 -18.88 -16.19
CA SER A 30 -4.46 -17.73 -16.75
C SER A 30 -5.64 -17.33 -15.86
N LEU A 31 -6.13 -16.09 -15.98
CA LEU A 31 -7.33 -15.67 -15.27
C LEU A 31 -8.53 -16.57 -15.61
N ARG A 32 -8.68 -16.97 -16.89
CA ARG A 32 -9.78 -17.80 -17.34
C ARG A 32 -9.77 -19.18 -16.68
N GLU A 33 -8.60 -19.82 -16.60
CA GLU A 33 -8.44 -21.13 -15.93
C GLU A 33 -8.70 -21.03 -14.43
N LEU A 34 -8.19 -19.99 -13.79
CA LEU A 34 -8.32 -19.80 -12.35
C LEU A 34 -9.77 -19.50 -11.94
N ALA A 35 -10.44 -18.58 -12.64
CA ALA A 35 -11.81 -18.19 -12.35
C ALA A 35 -12.86 -19.30 -12.58
N ALA A 36 -12.50 -20.33 -13.35
CA ALA A 36 -13.35 -21.50 -13.52
C ALA A 36 -13.44 -22.39 -12.26
N ARG A 37 -12.49 -22.25 -11.32
CA ARG A 37 -12.35 -23.15 -10.15
C ARG A 37 -12.25 -22.41 -8.82
N HIS A 38 -11.90 -21.14 -8.86
CA HIS A 38 -11.59 -20.34 -7.68
C HIS A 38 -12.24 -18.97 -7.76
N ARG A 39 -12.51 -18.41 -6.60
CA ARG A 39 -12.90 -17.00 -6.49
C ARG A 39 -11.67 -16.13 -6.69
N VAL A 40 -11.73 -15.20 -7.63
CA VAL A 40 -10.63 -14.29 -7.98
C VAL A 40 -11.02 -12.85 -7.64
N ILE A 41 -10.07 -12.04 -7.24
CA ILE A 41 -10.27 -10.61 -7.00
C ILE A 41 -10.79 -9.91 -8.26
N ASP A 42 -11.65 -8.92 -8.11
CA ASP A 42 -12.12 -8.10 -9.23
C ASP A 42 -10.96 -7.25 -9.79
N LEU A 43 -10.35 -7.74 -10.85
CA LEU A 43 -9.22 -7.07 -11.50
C LEU A 43 -9.60 -5.71 -12.12
N ALA A 44 -10.88 -5.44 -12.38
CA ALA A 44 -11.31 -4.15 -12.94
C ALA A 44 -11.12 -3.01 -11.93
N ARG A 45 -11.10 -3.32 -10.65
CA ARG A 45 -10.95 -2.36 -9.55
C ARG A 45 -9.49 -2.14 -9.11
N LEU A 46 -8.54 -2.87 -9.71
CA LEU A 46 -7.12 -2.77 -9.35
C LEU A 46 -6.40 -1.67 -10.14
N PRO A 47 -5.36 -1.06 -9.56
CA PRO A 47 -4.53 -0.09 -10.26
C PRO A 47 -3.87 -0.70 -11.50
N ARG A 48 -3.98 -0.02 -12.64
CA ARG A 48 -3.48 -0.51 -13.93
C ARG A 48 -2.44 0.41 -14.54
N VAL A 49 -1.52 -0.18 -15.26
CA VAL A 49 -0.60 0.53 -16.14
C VAL A 49 -1.34 0.86 -17.45
N ALA A 50 -1.58 2.14 -17.72
CA ALA A 50 -2.45 2.61 -18.81
C ALA A 50 -2.05 2.10 -20.20
N VAL A 51 -0.75 1.88 -20.43
CA VAL A 51 -0.21 1.51 -21.75
C VAL A 51 -0.13 0.00 -21.99
N ARG A 52 -0.53 -0.83 -21.02
CA ARG A 52 -0.44 -2.30 -21.14
C ARG A 52 -1.78 -2.96 -20.83
N PRO A 53 -2.48 -3.49 -21.85
CA PRO A 53 -3.73 -4.19 -21.64
C PRO A 53 -3.49 -5.51 -20.88
N PHE A 54 -4.36 -5.80 -19.94
CA PHE A 54 -4.40 -7.10 -19.26
C PHE A 54 -5.02 -8.15 -20.19
N SER A 55 -4.38 -9.31 -20.31
CA SER A 55 -4.90 -10.46 -21.06
C SER A 55 -5.38 -11.55 -20.10
N ALA A 56 -6.64 -11.93 -20.21
CA ALA A 56 -7.24 -13.00 -19.41
C ALA A 56 -6.70 -14.41 -19.76
N ASP A 57 -6.07 -14.55 -20.90
CA ASP A 57 -5.52 -15.83 -21.39
C ASP A 57 -4.02 -15.98 -21.10
N ARG A 58 -3.36 -14.90 -20.67
CA ARG A 58 -1.96 -14.95 -20.28
C ARG A 58 -1.80 -15.58 -18.91
N ALA A 59 -0.91 -16.59 -18.81
CA ALA A 59 -0.58 -17.20 -17.53
C ALA A 59 0.23 -16.25 -16.65
N LEU A 60 -0.23 -16.06 -15.41
CA LEU A 60 0.38 -15.27 -14.35
C LEU A 60 0.66 -16.15 -13.14
N LEU A 61 1.40 -15.61 -12.17
CA LEU A 61 1.51 -16.16 -10.84
C LEU A 61 0.40 -15.59 -9.95
N TRP A 62 -0.21 -16.48 -9.19
CA TRP A 62 -1.30 -16.17 -8.26
C TRP A 62 -0.99 -16.73 -6.89
N THR A 63 -1.50 -16.08 -5.85
CA THR A 63 -1.50 -16.60 -4.49
C THR A 63 -2.89 -16.44 -3.87
N SER A 64 -3.20 -17.27 -2.88
CA SER A 64 -4.45 -17.13 -2.14
C SER A 64 -4.31 -16.08 -1.03
N ALA A 65 -5.39 -15.39 -0.74
CA ALA A 65 -5.52 -14.40 0.33
C ALA A 65 -6.85 -14.62 1.06
N ALA A 66 -6.93 -14.20 2.31
CA ALA A 66 -8.17 -14.15 3.06
C ALA A 66 -8.95 -12.86 2.72
N GLU A 67 -10.22 -13.01 2.38
CA GLU A 67 -11.11 -11.87 2.23
C GLU A 67 -11.62 -11.44 3.60
N LEU A 68 -11.32 -10.21 4.02
CA LEU A 68 -11.48 -9.78 5.40
C LEU A 68 -12.95 -9.71 5.88
N LEU A 69 -13.88 -9.42 4.99
CA LEU A 69 -15.30 -9.27 5.36
C LEU A 69 -16.03 -10.60 5.48
N SER A 70 -15.73 -11.54 4.58
CA SER A 70 -16.40 -12.86 4.57
C SER A 70 -15.57 -13.96 5.22
N GLY A 71 -14.27 -13.75 5.43
CA GLY A 71 -13.33 -14.77 5.86
C GLY A 71 -13.03 -15.84 4.80
N GLY A 72 -13.54 -15.65 3.59
CA GLY A 72 -13.36 -16.62 2.50
C GLY A 72 -11.99 -16.51 1.82
N GLU A 73 -11.63 -17.55 1.06
CA GLU A 73 -10.44 -17.55 0.23
C GLU A 73 -10.68 -16.75 -1.06
N LEU A 74 -9.70 -15.95 -1.45
CA LEU A 74 -9.68 -15.14 -2.65
C LEU A 74 -8.32 -15.25 -3.32
N TRP A 75 -8.27 -15.43 -4.64
CA TRP A 75 -7.00 -15.47 -5.37
C TRP A 75 -6.66 -14.10 -5.92
N VAL A 76 -5.40 -13.69 -5.71
CA VAL A 76 -4.86 -12.39 -6.12
C VAL A 76 -3.62 -12.56 -6.98
N PRO A 77 -3.36 -11.65 -7.96
CA PRO A 77 -2.12 -11.69 -8.73
C PRO A 77 -0.91 -11.48 -7.81
N PHE A 78 0.06 -12.38 -7.89
CA PHE A 78 1.27 -12.30 -7.04
C PHE A 78 2.07 -11.02 -7.28
N GLU A 79 2.03 -10.46 -8.49
CA GLU A 79 2.68 -9.18 -8.81
C GLU A 79 2.18 -7.97 -8.00
N LEU A 80 1.05 -8.10 -7.29
CA LEU A 80 0.53 -7.08 -6.36
C LEU A 80 0.89 -7.37 -4.90
N VAL A 81 1.52 -8.51 -4.63
CA VAL A 81 1.83 -8.95 -3.25
C VAL A 81 3.30 -8.75 -2.91
N HIS A 82 4.20 -8.89 -3.90
CA HIS A 82 5.62 -8.73 -3.69
C HIS A 82 6.14 -7.34 -4.09
N LEU A 83 7.24 -6.93 -3.44
CA LEU A 83 7.99 -5.72 -3.77
C LEU A 83 9.42 -6.05 -4.27
N ASP A 84 9.60 -7.22 -4.87
CA ASP A 84 10.87 -7.57 -5.49
C ASP A 84 11.01 -6.87 -6.85
N PHE A 85 11.84 -5.85 -6.89
CA PHE A 85 12.21 -5.08 -8.08
C PHE A 85 13.64 -5.36 -8.56
N THR A 86 14.24 -6.47 -8.11
CA THR A 86 15.58 -6.87 -8.58
C THR A 86 15.54 -7.30 -10.04
N LEU A 87 16.64 -7.04 -10.75
CA LEU A 87 16.75 -7.43 -12.15
C LEU A 87 17.39 -8.82 -12.31
N PRO A 88 16.83 -9.69 -13.19
CA PRO A 88 15.64 -9.47 -14.01
C PRO A 88 14.37 -9.47 -13.16
N LEU A 89 13.41 -8.59 -13.50
CA LEU A 89 12.15 -8.50 -12.76
C LEU A 89 11.41 -9.86 -12.73
N PRO A 90 10.74 -10.18 -11.61
CA PRO A 90 9.89 -11.35 -11.52
C PRO A 90 8.83 -11.39 -12.64
N PRO A 91 8.38 -12.59 -13.06
CA PRO A 91 7.35 -12.71 -14.08
C PRO A 91 6.06 -12.00 -13.66
N SER A 92 5.63 -11.02 -14.45
CA SER A 92 4.43 -10.21 -14.20
C SER A 92 3.60 -10.03 -15.45
N SER A 93 2.36 -9.54 -15.33
CA SER A 93 1.55 -9.12 -16.48
C SER A 93 2.11 -7.84 -17.12
N GLY A 94 2.70 -6.99 -16.30
CA GLY A 94 3.06 -5.62 -16.62
C GLY A 94 1.85 -4.71 -16.84
N ALA A 95 0.64 -5.19 -16.57
CA ALA A 95 -0.61 -4.48 -16.74
C ALA A 95 -1.18 -3.96 -15.41
N LEU A 96 -0.75 -4.53 -14.29
CA LEU A 96 -1.10 -4.10 -12.95
C LEU A 96 0.05 -3.27 -12.36
N MET A 97 -0.30 -2.34 -11.49
CA MET A 97 0.68 -1.45 -10.84
C MET A 97 1.01 -1.99 -9.46
N PRO A 98 2.19 -2.61 -9.27
CA PRO A 98 2.62 -3.06 -7.95
C PRO A 98 2.93 -1.86 -7.04
N GLY A 99 2.82 -2.07 -5.74
CA GLY A 99 3.12 -1.04 -4.75
C GLY A 99 2.97 -1.56 -3.33
N SER A 100 3.41 -0.76 -2.37
CA SER A 100 3.37 -1.09 -0.94
C SER A 100 2.01 -0.83 -0.28
N ASN A 101 0.97 -0.52 -1.05
CA ASN A 101 -0.35 -0.24 -0.50
C ASN A 101 -0.90 -1.44 0.29
N GLY A 102 -1.18 -1.22 1.57
CA GLY A 102 -1.65 -2.27 2.48
C GLY A 102 -0.56 -3.14 3.09
N LEU A 103 0.72 -2.84 2.83
CA LEU A 103 1.84 -3.45 3.53
C LEU A 103 2.00 -2.79 4.91
N ALA A 104 1.94 -3.57 5.96
CA ALA A 104 2.14 -3.07 7.32
C ALA A 104 2.61 -4.17 8.25
N SER A 105 3.25 -3.78 9.34
CA SER A 105 3.62 -4.62 10.46
C SER A 105 2.85 -4.25 11.73
N GLY A 106 2.91 -5.13 12.71
CA GLY A 106 2.33 -4.94 14.04
C GLY A 106 2.78 -6.05 14.99
N ASN A 107 2.48 -5.89 16.28
CA ASN A 107 2.76 -6.91 17.28
C ASN A 107 1.87 -8.14 17.12
N ASP A 108 0.72 -7.97 16.47
CA ASP A 108 -0.18 -9.03 16.07
C ASP A 108 -0.86 -8.70 14.73
N PRO A 109 -1.55 -9.67 14.09
CA PRO A 109 -2.20 -9.46 12.80
C PRO A 109 -3.30 -8.38 12.81
N ALA A 110 -4.00 -8.15 13.91
CA ALA A 110 -5.06 -7.15 14.00
C ALA A 110 -4.47 -5.74 14.02
N GLU A 111 -3.36 -5.54 14.74
CA GLU A 111 -2.61 -4.29 14.73
C GLU A 111 -2.05 -3.98 13.34
N ALA A 112 -1.38 -4.96 12.70
CA ALA A 112 -0.86 -4.81 11.35
C ALA A 112 -1.97 -4.47 10.35
N LEU A 113 -3.12 -5.14 10.43
CA LEU A 113 -4.27 -4.87 9.57
C LEU A 113 -4.84 -3.46 9.79
N THR A 114 -4.95 -3.03 11.05
CA THR A 114 -5.42 -1.67 11.38
C THR A 114 -4.48 -0.62 10.79
N HIS A 115 -3.18 -0.82 10.94
CA HIS A 115 -2.15 0.06 10.36
C HIS A 115 -2.27 0.12 8.83
N ALA A 116 -2.36 -1.04 8.17
CA ALA A 116 -2.54 -1.12 6.72
C ALA A 116 -3.79 -0.37 6.23
N LEU A 117 -4.91 -0.51 6.92
CA LEU A 117 -6.15 0.18 6.57
C LEU A 117 -6.05 1.70 6.78
N CYS A 118 -5.42 2.16 7.87
CA CYS A 118 -5.18 3.59 8.11
C CYS A 118 -4.29 4.18 7.00
N GLU A 119 -3.23 3.50 6.61
CA GLU A 119 -2.36 3.93 5.53
C GLU A 119 -3.11 4.02 4.18
N LEU A 120 -3.96 3.05 3.87
CA LEU A 120 -4.78 3.09 2.64
C LEU A 120 -5.72 4.29 2.63
N VAL A 121 -6.37 4.60 3.76
CA VAL A 121 -7.24 5.78 3.91
C VAL A 121 -6.45 7.08 3.74
N GLU A 122 -5.27 7.16 4.35
CA GLU A 122 -4.37 8.31 4.21
C GLU A 122 -3.94 8.52 2.76
N ARG A 123 -3.49 7.45 2.09
CA ARG A 123 -3.06 7.52 0.67
C ARG A 123 -4.20 7.91 -0.26
N ASP A 124 -5.40 7.40 -0.03
CA ASP A 124 -6.60 7.78 -0.80
C ASP A 124 -6.94 9.27 -0.60
N ALA A 125 -6.96 9.74 0.65
CA ALA A 125 -7.20 11.14 0.97
C ALA A 125 -6.16 12.06 0.32
N ASN A 126 -4.87 11.70 0.37
CA ASN A 126 -3.79 12.44 -0.27
C ASN A 126 -3.95 12.46 -1.79
N ALA A 127 -4.28 11.33 -2.41
CA ALA A 127 -4.50 11.25 -3.86
C ALA A 127 -5.67 12.14 -4.31
N LEU A 128 -6.77 12.12 -3.57
CA LEU A 128 -7.93 12.98 -3.82
C LEU A 128 -7.56 14.45 -3.66
N TRP A 129 -6.81 14.81 -2.61
CA TRP A 129 -6.36 16.19 -2.39
C TRP A 129 -5.46 16.69 -3.53
N HIS A 130 -4.52 15.86 -4.00
CA HIS A 130 -3.66 16.19 -5.14
C HIS A 130 -4.43 16.30 -6.47
N ALA A 131 -5.58 15.64 -6.60
CA ALA A 131 -6.44 15.74 -7.78
C ALA A 131 -7.24 17.06 -7.84
N HIS A 132 -7.33 17.80 -6.73
CA HIS A 132 -7.96 19.11 -6.70
C HIS A 132 -7.09 20.20 -7.34
N ASP A 133 -7.74 21.26 -7.84
CA ASP A 133 -7.06 22.48 -8.28
C ASP A 133 -6.41 23.23 -7.10
N ASP A 134 -5.50 24.17 -7.41
CA ASP A 134 -4.76 24.92 -6.40
C ASP A 134 -5.70 25.72 -5.48
N ALA A 135 -6.75 26.34 -6.03
CA ALA A 135 -7.70 27.12 -5.25
C ALA A 135 -8.49 26.25 -4.25
N SER A 136 -8.79 25.02 -4.62
CA SER A 136 -9.43 24.04 -3.73
C SER A 136 -8.47 23.56 -2.63
N ARG A 137 -7.21 23.32 -2.98
CA ARG A 137 -6.16 22.95 -2.00
C ARG A 137 -5.91 24.08 -1.00
N ASP A 138 -5.84 25.33 -1.46
CA ASP A 138 -5.65 26.48 -0.58
C ASP A 138 -6.78 26.64 0.44
N ARG A 139 -8.02 26.29 0.07
CA ARG A 139 -9.16 26.31 1.01
C ARG A 139 -9.07 25.28 2.13
N THR A 140 -8.29 24.22 1.94
CA THR A 140 -8.06 23.17 2.96
C THR A 140 -6.82 23.42 3.79
N ARG A 141 -6.12 24.54 3.56
CA ARG A 141 -4.92 24.91 4.30
C ARG A 141 -5.24 25.12 5.79
N LEU A 142 -4.51 24.41 6.64
CA LEU A 142 -4.63 24.56 8.09
C LEU A 142 -4.02 25.89 8.51
N ASP A 143 -4.76 26.69 9.30
CA ASP A 143 -4.17 27.81 10.02
C ASP A 143 -3.39 27.27 11.24
N LEU A 144 -2.07 27.34 11.17
CA LEU A 144 -1.19 26.80 12.21
C LEU A 144 -1.40 27.49 13.57
N ALA A 145 -1.95 28.71 13.59
CA ALA A 145 -2.28 29.39 14.83
C ALA A 145 -3.45 28.72 15.60
N THR A 146 -4.24 27.89 14.92
CA THR A 146 -5.36 27.16 15.52
C THR A 146 -4.97 25.81 16.12
N VAL A 147 -3.71 25.38 15.96
CA VAL A 147 -3.20 24.13 16.54
C VAL A 147 -3.14 24.25 18.05
N ASP A 148 -3.93 23.45 18.76
CA ASP A 148 -4.09 23.47 20.21
C ASP A 148 -3.38 22.32 20.95
N ASP A 149 -2.88 21.32 20.23
CA ASP A 149 -2.09 20.23 20.80
C ASP A 149 -0.67 20.67 21.17
N ASP A 150 -0.26 20.43 22.42
CA ASP A 150 1.02 20.88 22.95
C ASP A 150 2.23 20.23 22.24
N ALA A 151 2.12 18.96 21.86
CA ALA A 151 3.21 18.26 21.17
C ALA A 151 3.38 18.79 19.73
N CYS A 152 2.26 19.05 19.05
CA CYS A 152 2.27 19.67 17.73
C CYS A 152 2.86 21.09 17.78
N ARG A 153 2.45 21.91 18.76
CA ARG A 153 3.02 23.27 18.95
C ARG A 153 4.51 23.25 19.20
N ALA A 154 4.97 22.35 20.07
CA ALA A 154 6.41 22.20 20.32
C ALA A 154 7.20 21.78 19.08
N LEU A 155 6.60 20.95 18.22
CA LEU A 155 7.20 20.54 16.95
C LEU A 155 7.26 21.71 15.96
N LEU A 156 6.17 22.44 15.80
CA LEU A 156 6.08 23.63 14.94
C LEU A 156 7.11 24.69 15.35
N GLN A 157 7.25 24.95 16.66
CA GLN A 157 8.26 25.86 17.18
C GLN A 157 9.69 25.41 16.81
N ARG A 158 10.01 24.12 16.95
CA ARG A 158 11.32 23.59 16.57
C ARG A 158 11.59 23.70 15.07
N LEU A 159 10.58 23.56 14.24
CA LEU A 159 10.71 23.75 12.78
C LEU A 159 10.98 25.21 12.45
N ASP A 160 10.27 26.15 13.10
CA ASP A 160 10.48 27.59 12.94
C ASP A 160 11.88 28.01 13.38
N GLU A 161 12.34 27.57 14.57
CA GLU A 161 13.70 27.78 15.07
C GLU A 161 14.78 27.24 14.12
N ALA A 162 14.48 26.17 13.39
CA ALA A 162 15.36 25.60 12.37
C ALA A 162 15.26 26.29 11.00
N GLY A 163 14.41 27.32 10.87
CA GLY A 163 14.17 28.02 9.60
C GLY A 163 13.41 27.18 8.55
N VAL A 164 12.71 26.12 8.96
CA VAL A 164 11.90 25.28 8.10
C VAL A 164 10.48 25.86 8.01
N ARG A 165 10.08 26.23 6.80
CA ARG A 165 8.71 26.70 6.55
C ARG A 165 7.74 25.50 6.47
N VAL A 166 6.63 25.60 7.16
CA VAL A 166 5.54 24.63 7.19
C VAL A 166 4.30 25.22 6.52
#